data_07a4fe4209a629d8310b418f5fd25da3
#
_entry.id   07a4fe4209a629d8310b418f5fd25da3
#
_cell.length_a   1.000
_cell.length_b   1.000
_cell.length_c   1.000
_cell.angle_alpha   90.00
_cell.angle_beta   90.00
_cell.angle_gamma   90.00
#
_symmetry.space_group_name_H-M   'P 1'
#
loop_
_entity.id
_entity.type
_entity.pdbx_description
1 polymer ?
#
loop_
_entity_poly.entity_id
_entity_poly.type
_entity_poly.pdbx_seq_one_letter_code
_entity_poly.pdbx_strand_id
1 'polypeptide(L)'
;IVSEIKKDEEWLTVELNPTRDMLQSLAAKIYSMPQMNKIFVNAKLDFSAFGLGVSIENAAPVTDIENVLELMLENIKKHNKRLLISVDEVTNCEFVKVFVSSFQIFLRQDYPIFLLMTGLFENIYDLQNDKALTFLYRAPKIMLEPLSFTAVRKHYMDIFELDQREADKMAALTKGYPFAFQVLGYLYWENRDDHTIEDILPEYDQC
;
A
#
# COMPACT_ATOMS: atom_id res chain seq x y z
N ILE A 1 -1.90 -3.71 7.95
CA ILE A 1 -3.18 -2.99 7.76
C ILE A 1 -3.98 -3.66 6.64
N VAL A 2 -3.48 -3.66 5.39
CA VAL A 2 -4.22 -4.22 4.23
C VAL A 2 -4.61 -5.69 4.46
N SER A 3 -3.69 -6.51 4.97
CA SER A 3 -3.94 -7.94 5.26
C SER A 3 -5.02 -8.15 6.33
N GLU A 4 -5.15 -7.26 7.30
CA GLU A 4 -6.22 -7.34 8.29
C GLU A 4 -7.58 -6.93 7.70
N ILE A 5 -7.60 -5.87 6.88
CA ILE A 5 -8.82 -5.41 6.19
C ILE A 5 -9.34 -6.45 5.21
N LYS A 6 -8.45 -7.20 4.54
CA LYS A 6 -8.84 -8.31 3.63
C LYS A 6 -9.64 -9.44 4.32
N LYS A 7 -9.60 -9.54 5.64
CA LYS A 7 -10.38 -10.55 6.39
C LYS A 7 -11.85 -10.16 6.56
N ASP A 8 -12.19 -8.91 6.36
CA ASP A 8 -13.55 -8.39 6.46
C ASP A 8 -14.22 -8.44 5.08
N GLU A 9 -15.29 -9.20 4.98
CA GLU A 9 -16.02 -9.41 3.72
C GLU A 9 -16.68 -8.14 3.17
N GLU A 10 -16.89 -7.10 3.99
CA GLU A 10 -17.42 -5.82 3.51
C GLU A 10 -16.39 -5.03 2.70
N TRP A 11 -15.11 -5.38 2.81
CA TRP A 11 -14.03 -4.66 2.16
C TRP A 11 -13.50 -5.35 0.91
N LEU A 12 -13.33 -4.56 -0.12
CA LEU A 12 -12.54 -4.88 -1.30
C LEU A 12 -11.18 -4.18 -1.15
N THR A 13 -10.10 -4.86 -1.51
CA THR A 13 -8.76 -4.25 -1.44
C THR A 13 -8.06 -4.35 -2.78
N VAL A 14 -7.48 -3.25 -3.24
CA VAL A 14 -6.68 -3.16 -4.46
C VAL A 14 -5.34 -2.53 -4.15
N GLU A 15 -4.26 -3.17 -4.57
CA GLU A 15 -2.91 -2.61 -4.52
C GLU A 15 -2.54 -2.11 -5.92
N LEU A 16 -2.12 -0.86 -6.05
CA LEU A 16 -1.74 -0.25 -7.33
C LEU A 16 -0.24 0.02 -7.38
N ASN A 17 0.32 -0.09 -8.58
CA ASN A 17 1.69 0.30 -8.85
C ASN A 17 1.72 1.74 -9.40
N PRO A 18 2.48 2.67 -8.77
CA PRO A 18 2.52 4.07 -9.18
C PRO A 18 3.27 4.33 -10.50
N THR A 19 3.96 3.32 -11.06
CA THR A 19 4.78 3.49 -12.27
C THR A 19 4.02 3.26 -13.59
N ARG A 20 2.71 3.04 -13.54
CA ARG A 20 1.85 2.80 -14.73
C ARG A 20 0.47 3.41 -14.55
N ASP A 21 -0.34 3.39 -15.62
CA ASP A 21 -1.70 3.90 -15.57
C ASP A 21 -2.50 3.25 -14.43
N MET A 22 -2.77 4.05 -13.41
CA MET A 22 -3.41 3.59 -12.18
C MET A 22 -4.92 3.47 -12.34
N LEU A 23 -5.56 4.30 -13.18
CA LEU A 23 -7.01 4.23 -13.41
C LEU A 23 -7.36 2.96 -14.16
N GLN A 24 -6.64 2.65 -15.25
CA GLN A 24 -6.82 1.39 -15.98
C GLN A 24 -6.52 0.18 -15.09
N SER A 25 -5.43 0.25 -14.32
CA SER A 25 -5.05 -0.83 -13.39
C SER A 25 -6.11 -1.05 -12.32
N LEU A 26 -6.73 0.02 -11.80
CA LEU A 26 -7.81 -0.06 -10.83
C LEU A 26 -9.03 -0.76 -11.42
N ALA A 27 -9.49 -0.30 -12.58
CA ALA A 27 -10.64 -0.88 -13.28
C ALA A 27 -10.42 -2.38 -13.56
N ALA A 28 -9.23 -2.74 -14.08
CA ALA A 28 -8.88 -4.14 -14.38
C ALA A 28 -8.89 -5.01 -13.11
N LYS A 29 -8.33 -4.52 -12.01
CA LYS A 29 -8.29 -5.26 -10.74
C LYS A 29 -9.66 -5.41 -10.11
N ILE A 30 -10.50 -4.38 -10.11
CA ILE A 30 -11.89 -4.48 -9.63
C ILE A 30 -12.67 -5.49 -10.49
N TYR A 31 -12.55 -5.40 -11.81
CA TYR A 31 -13.23 -6.29 -12.73
C TYR A 31 -12.84 -7.77 -12.54
N SER A 32 -11.56 -8.02 -12.25
CA SER A 32 -11.04 -9.40 -12.06
C SER A 32 -11.47 -10.04 -10.74
N MET A 33 -12.05 -9.29 -9.79
CA MET A 33 -12.56 -9.86 -8.54
C MET A 33 -13.76 -10.75 -8.80
N PRO A 34 -13.76 -12.04 -8.41
CA PRO A 34 -14.85 -12.97 -8.73
C PRO A 34 -16.23 -12.50 -8.27
N GLN A 35 -16.29 -11.84 -7.13
CA GLN A 35 -17.51 -11.28 -6.56
C GLN A 35 -18.04 -10.07 -7.34
N MET A 36 -17.15 -9.26 -7.94
CA MET A 36 -17.52 -8.08 -8.71
C MET A 36 -17.81 -8.41 -10.17
N ASN A 37 -17.07 -9.32 -10.76
CA ASN A 37 -17.28 -9.75 -12.14
C ASN A 37 -18.72 -10.23 -12.39
N LYS A 38 -19.25 -11.07 -11.50
CA LYS A 38 -20.66 -11.53 -11.57
C LYS A 38 -21.65 -10.36 -11.52
N ILE A 39 -21.38 -9.36 -10.68
CA ILE A 39 -22.22 -8.17 -10.53
C ILE A 39 -22.22 -7.36 -11.82
N PHE A 40 -21.06 -7.14 -12.42
CA PHE A 40 -20.94 -6.35 -13.66
C PHE A 40 -21.60 -7.04 -14.85
N VAL A 41 -21.44 -8.36 -14.99
CA VAL A 41 -22.11 -9.15 -16.02
C VAL A 41 -23.65 -9.10 -15.86
N ASN A 42 -24.14 -9.25 -14.64
CA ASN A 42 -25.58 -9.15 -14.36
C ASN A 42 -26.14 -7.74 -14.61
N ALA A 43 -25.33 -6.72 -14.37
CA ALA A 43 -25.70 -5.33 -14.64
C ALA A 43 -25.61 -4.94 -16.14
N LYS A 44 -25.16 -5.85 -17.00
CA LYS A 44 -24.95 -5.62 -18.46
C LYS A 44 -24.00 -4.46 -18.74
N LEU A 45 -22.94 -4.32 -17.94
CA LEU A 45 -21.92 -3.30 -18.13
C LEU A 45 -20.84 -3.81 -19.09
N ASP A 46 -20.74 -3.16 -20.26
CA ASP A 46 -19.75 -3.51 -21.29
C ASP A 46 -18.49 -2.64 -21.14
N PHE A 47 -17.42 -3.26 -20.71
CA PHE A 47 -16.09 -2.66 -20.55
C PHE A 47 -15.07 -3.18 -21.57
N SER A 48 -15.53 -3.79 -22.66
CA SER A 48 -14.67 -4.40 -23.69
C SER A 48 -13.73 -3.40 -24.38
N ALA A 49 -14.14 -2.14 -24.47
CA ALA A 49 -13.29 -1.05 -25.00
C ALA A 49 -11.98 -0.85 -24.21
N PHE A 50 -11.94 -1.28 -22.96
CA PHE A 50 -10.75 -1.26 -22.09
C PHE A 50 -10.07 -2.63 -21.96
N GLY A 51 -10.45 -3.59 -22.81
CA GLY A 51 -9.95 -4.97 -22.72
C GLY A 51 -10.47 -5.75 -21.52
N LEU A 52 -11.56 -5.32 -20.91
CA LEU A 52 -12.18 -5.96 -19.75
C LEU A 52 -13.44 -6.73 -20.17
N GLY A 53 -13.38 -8.06 -20.04
CA GLY A 53 -14.49 -8.94 -20.40
C GLY A 53 -14.69 -9.11 -21.91
N VAL A 54 -15.93 -9.43 -22.28
CA VAL A 54 -16.39 -9.57 -23.67
C VAL A 54 -17.47 -8.53 -23.95
N SER A 55 -17.57 -8.13 -25.21
CA SER A 55 -18.65 -7.23 -25.63
C SER A 55 -20.03 -7.81 -25.32
N ILE A 56 -20.90 -6.98 -24.77
CA ILE A 56 -22.26 -7.35 -24.41
C ILE A 56 -23.21 -6.83 -25.49
N GLU A 57 -23.96 -7.73 -26.09
CA GLU A 57 -24.91 -7.40 -27.14
C GLU A 57 -25.97 -6.40 -26.63
N ASN A 58 -26.15 -5.29 -27.38
CA ASN A 58 -27.05 -4.18 -27.05
C ASN A 58 -26.65 -3.31 -25.84
N ALA A 59 -25.40 -3.40 -25.34
CA ALA A 59 -24.86 -2.42 -24.39
C ALA A 59 -24.05 -1.35 -25.13
N ALA A 60 -24.23 -0.07 -24.77
CA ALA A 60 -23.37 1.00 -25.29
C ALA A 60 -21.98 0.87 -24.68
N PRO A 61 -20.88 0.85 -25.47
CA PRO A 61 -19.56 0.79 -24.94
C PRO A 61 -19.22 2.07 -24.17
N VAL A 62 -18.67 1.94 -22.98
CA VAL A 62 -18.12 3.07 -22.22
C VAL A 62 -16.72 3.34 -22.74
N THR A 63 -16.42 4.57 -23.14
CA THR A 63 -15.14 4.95 -23.78
C THR A 63 -14.23 5.78 -22.90
N ASP A 64 -14.68 6.18 -21.72
CA ASP A 64 -13.93 6.96 -20.74
C ASP A 64 -13.68 6.13 -19.48
N ILE A 65 -12.43 6.10 -19.02
CA ILE A 65 -12.01 5.26 -17.88
C ILE A 65 -12.59 5.75 -16.55
N GLU A 66 -12.80 7.06 -16.39
CA GLU A 66 -13.43 7.60 -15.18
C GLU A 66 -14.90 7.17 -15.12
N ASN A 67 -15.61 7.22 -16.23
CA ASN A 67 -16.99 6.73 -16.31
C ASN A 67 -17.09 5.22 -16.01
N VAL A 68 -16.12 4.42 -16.49
CA VAL A 68 -16.03 2.98 -16.14
C VAL A 68 -15.92 2.82 -14.63
N LEU A 69 -14.98 3.54 -14.02
CA LEU A 69 -14.76 3.49 -12.58
C LEU A 69 -15.97 3.95 -11.79
N GLU A 70 -16.65 5.03 -12.21
CA GLU A 70 -17.88 5.50 -11.58
C GLU A 70 -18.96 4.41 -11.57
N LEU A 71 -19.20 3.74 -12.69
CA LEU A 71 -20.15 2.64 -12.79
C LEU A 71 -19.76 1.46 -11.86
N MET A 72 -18.48 1.15 -11.78
CA MET A 72 -17.97 0.12 -10.87
C MET A 72 -18.16 0.51 -9.40
N LEU A 73 -17.83 1.76 -9.05
CA LEU A 73 -17.97 2.29 -7.68
C LEU A 73 -19.44 2.40 -7.25
N GLU A 74 -20.32 2.79 -8.16
CA GLU A 74 -21.76 2.80 -7.89
C GLU A 74 -22.28 1.39 -7.56
N ASN A 75 -21.82 0.38 -8.29
CA ASN A 75 -22.19 -1.02 -8.00
C ASN A 75 -21.58 -1.51 -6.67
N ILE A 76 -20.35 -1.13 -6.33
CA ILE A 76 -19.74 -1.39 -5.02
C ILE A 76 -20.61 -0.79 -3.92
N LYS A 77 -21.03 0.48 -4.07
CA LYS A 77 -21.91 1.20 -3.13
C LYS A 77 -23.26 0.50 -2.96
N LYS A 78 -23.91 0.10 -4.06
CA LYS A 78 -25.20 -0.62 -4.06
C LYS A 78 -25.15 -1.95 -3.33
N HIS A 79 -23.99 -2.60 -3.27
CA HIS A 79 -23.81 -3.86 -2.56
C HIS A 79 -23.24 -3.68 -1.14
N ASN A 80 -23.27 -2.46 -0.60
CA ASN A 80 -22.76 -2.11 0.72
C ASN A 80 -21.29 -2.54 0.93
N LYS A 81 -20.50 -2.55 -0.13
CA LYS A 81 -19.05 -2.82 -0.04
C LYS A 81 -18.27 -1.52 0.03
N ARG A 82 -17.06 -1.62 0.57
CA ARG A 82 -16.07 -0.53 0.66
C ARG A 82 -14.83 -0.92 -0.12
N LEU A 83 -14.18 0.04 -0.75
CA LEU A 83 -12.98 -0.21 -1.53
C LEU A 83 -11.78 0.51 -0.90
N LEU A 84 -10.80 -0.26 -0.42
CA LEU A 84 -9.50 0.27 -0.03
C LEU A 84 -8.51 0.12 -1.19
N ILE A 85 -7.95 1.23 -1.61
CA ILE A 85 -6.88 1.30 -2.59
C ILE A 85 -5.59 1.57 -1.84
N SER A 86 -4.57 0.73 -2.02
CA SER A 86 -3.23 0.95 -1.46
C SER A 86 -2.22 1.19 -2.57
N VAL A 87 -1.33 2.14 -2.35
CA VAL A 87 -0.23 2.49 -3.25
C VAL A 87 1.02 2.62 -2.42
N ASP A 88 2.00 1.76 -2.68
CA ASP A 88 3.28 1.80 -2.00
C ASP A 88 4.31 2.55 -2.85
N GLU A 89 5.30 3.15 -2.18
CA GLU A 89 6.40 3.88 -2.80
C GLU A 89 5.93 5.00 -3.75
N VAL A 90 4.90 5.75 -3.34
CA VAL A 90 4.40 6.87 -4.16
C VAL A 90 5.48 7.93 -4.38
N THR A 91 5.51 8.45 -5.61
CA THR A 91 6.34 9.58 -6.01
C THR A 91 5.47 10.65 -6.66
N ASN A 92 5.96 11.87 -6.79
CA ASN A 92 5.25 12.97 -7.46
C ASN A 92 5.34 12.83 -8.99
N CYS A 93 4.84 11.72 -9.54
CA CYS A 93 4.81 11.44 -10.98
C CYS A 93 3.40 11.66 -11.59
N GLU A 94 3.35 11.74 -12.91
CA GLU A 94 2.11 12.05 -13.64
C GLU A 94 1.00 11.01 -13.39
N PHE A 95 1.32 9.73 -13.36
CA PHE A 95 0.32 8.68 -13.10
C PHE A 95 -0.34 8.83 -11.72
N VAL A 96 0.45 9.17 -10.70
CA VAL A 96 -0.07 9.43 -9.35
C VAL A 96 -0.93 10.68 -9.34
N LYS A 97 -0.51 11.76 -10.01
CA LYS A 97 -1.28 13.01 -10.08
C LYS A 97 -2.64 12.83 -10.74
N VAL A 98 -2.68 12.18 -11.88
CA VAL A 98 -3.92 11.88 -12.61
C VAL A 98 -4.84 11.04 -11.73
N PHE A 99 -4.32 9.94 -11.18
CA PHE A 99 -5.09 9.05 -10.31
C PHE A 99 -5.67 9.78 -9.08
N VAL A 100 -4.84 10.54 -8.37
CA VAL A 100 -5.26 11.25 -7.15
C VAL A 100 -6.28 12.35 -7.48
N SER A 101 -6.17 13.00 -8.65
CA SER A 101 -7.15 13.98 -9.10
C SER A 101 -8.53 13.34 -9.37
N SER A 102 -8.57 12.21 -10.07
CA SER A 102 -9.81 11.46 -10.30
C SER A 102 -10.36 10.88 -8.98
N PHE A 103 -9.50 10.40 -8.09
CA PHE A 103 -9.91 9.95 -6.76
C PHE A 103 -10.62 11.06 -5.97
N GLN A 104 -10.16 12.31 -6.07
CA GLN A 104 -10.85 13.46 -5.44
C GLN A 104 -12.26 13.66 -6.01
N ILE A 105 -12.45 13.44 -7.30
CA ILE A 105 -13.78 13.52 -7.94
C ILE A 105 -14.69 12.44 -7.34
N PHE A 106 -14.23 11.20 -7.28
CA PHE A 106 -14.98 10.09 -6.72
C PHE A 106 -15.34 10.29 -5.24
N LEU A 107 -14.45 10.89 -4.45
CA LEU A 107 -14.76 11.27 -3.06
C LEU A 107 -15.90 12.28 -2.97
N ARG A 108 -15.97 13.26 -3.87
CA ARG A 108 -17.04 14.26 -3.89
C ARG A 108 -18.40 13.67 -4.25
N GLN A 109 -18.41 12.55 -4.97
CA GLN A 109 -19.62 11.80 -5.33
C GLN A 109 -20.06 10.81 -4.23
N ASP A 110 -19.38 10.87 -3.08
CA ASP A 110 -19.68 10.03 -1.90
C ASP A 110 -19.63 8.52 -2.20
N TYR A 111 -18.68 8.10 -3.02
CA TYR A 111 -18.36 6.68 -3.17
C TYR A 111 -17.61 6.13 -1.96
N PRO A 112 -17.83 4.87 -1.58
CA PRO A 112 -17.21 4.24 -0.42
C PRO A 112 -15.77 3.79 -0.72
N ILE A 113 -14.90 4.76 -1.07
CA ILE A 113 -13.49 4.54 -1.43
C ILE A 113 -12.55 5.12 -0.39
N PHE A 114 -11.46 4.44 -0.17
CA PHE A 114 -10.41 4.84 0.75
C PHE A 114 -9.06 4.66 0.08
N LEU A 115 -8.15 5.60 0.30
CA LEU A 115 -6.81 5.59 -0.28
C LEU A 115 -5.77 5.57 0.83
N LEU A 116 -4.89 4.58 0.79
CA LEU A 116 -3.71 4.47 1.62
C LEU A 116 -2.48 4.59 0.72
N MET A 117 -1.71 5.65 0.91
CA MET A 117 -0.44 5.86 0.22
C MET A 117 0.71 5.76 1.20
N THR A 118 1.76 5.07 0.82
CA THR A 118 3.01 5.00 1.58
C THR A 118 4.17 5.46 0.70
N GLY A 119 5.23 5.97 1.29
CA GLY A 119 6.39 6.45 0.57
C GLY A 119 7.37 7.19 1.47
N LEU A 120 8.50 7.58 0.93
CA LEU A 120 9.47 8.40 1.62
C LEU A 120 8.88 9.77 1.96
N PHE A 121 9.31 10.34 3.08
CA PHE A 121 8.81 11.63 3.56
C PHE A 121 8.87 12.72 2.47
N GLU A 122 9.97 12.81 1.74
CA GLU A 122 10.18 13.80 0.68
C GLU A 122 9.16 13.64 -0.45
N ASN A 123 8.93 12.40 -0.89
CA ASN A 123 7.96 12.11 -1.96
C ASN A 123 6.53 12.47 -1.55
N ILE A 124 6.14 12.13 -0.32
CA ILE A 124 4.82 12.49 0.24
C ILE A 124 4.70 14.00 0.39
N TYR A 125 5.76 14.67 0.85
CA TYR A 125 5.80 16.12 0.99
C TYR A 125 5.65 16.83 -0.35
N ASP A 126 6.38 16.40 -1.38
CA ASP A 126 6.28 16.95 -2.74
C ASP A 126 4.90 16.76 -3.34
N LEU A 127 4.32 15.58 -3.16
CA LEU A 127 2.97 15.28 -3.64
C LEU A 127 1.90 16.17 -2.98
N GLN A 128 2.02 16.43 -1.68
CA GLN A 128 1.10 17.31 -0.96
C GLN A 128 1.24 18.78 -1.35
N ASN A 129 2.44 19.22 -1.71
CA ASN A 129 2.70 20.59 -2.13
C ASN A 129 2.40 20.83 -3.61
N ASP A 130 1.99 19.82 -4.35
CA ASP A 130 1.53 19.99 -5.72
C ASP A 130 0.24 20.82 -5.74
N LYS A 131 0.23 21.88 -6.55
CA LYS A 131 -0.88 22.84 -6.63
C LYS A 131 -2.21 22.20 -7.04
N ALA A 132 -2.15 21.11 -7.81
CA ALA A 132 -3.33 20.37 -8.26
C ALA A 132 -3.88 19.44 -7.16
N LEU A 133 -3.10 19.10 -6.14
CA LEU A 133 -3.42 18.07 -5.15
C LEU A 133 -3.57 18.62 -3.72
N THR A 134 -3.90 19.89 -3.59
CA THR A 134 -3.97 20.59 -2.28
C THR A 134 -4.92 19.95 -1.27
N PHE A 135 -5.89 19.16 -1.70
CA PHE A 135 -6.79 18.42 -0.80
C PHE A 135 -6.06 17.36 0.04
N LEU A 136 -4.91 16.85 -0.41
CA LEU A 136 -4.08 15.90 0.34
C LEU A 136 -3.54 16.50 1.66
N TYR A 137 -3.49 17.83 1.77
CA TYR A 137 -3.13 18.48 3.03
C TYR A 137 -4.05 18.10 4.19
N ARG A 138 -5.32 17.80 3.89
CA ARG A 138 -6.33 17.42 4.88
C ARG A 138 -6.35 15.92 5.18
N ALA A 139 -5.61 15.12 4.40
CA ALA A 139 -5.55 13.68 4.64
C ALA A 139 -4.85 13.40 5.98
N PRO A 140 -5.34 12.46 6.79
CA PRO A 140 -4.63 11.98 7.96
C PRO A 140 -3.23 11.48 7.58
N LYS A 141 -2.24 11.78 8.42
CA LYS A 141 -0.85 11.42 8.20
C LYS A 141 -0.37 10.55 9.36
N ILE A 142 0.29 9.46 9.01
CA ILE A 142 0.95 8.58 9.97
C ILE A 142 2.44 8.62 9.64
N MET A 143 3.23 9.19 10.53
CA MET A 143 4.69 9.15 10.42
C MET A 143 5.19 7.93 11.20
N LEU A 144 5.98 7.09 10.52
CA LEU A 144 6.63 5.96 11.16
C LEU A 144 7.93 6.47 11.80
N GLU A 145 8.01 6.32 13.09
CA GLU A 145 9.21 6.64 13.86
C GLU A 145 10.16 5.44 13.92
N PRO A 146 11.45 5.66 14.22
CA PRO A 146 12.38 4.57 14.47
C PRO A 146 11.84 3.60 15.52
N LEU A 147 12.21 2.33 15.40
CA LEU A 147 11.88 1.30 16.38
C LEU A 147 12.39 1.71 17.77
N SER A 148 11.56 1.51 18.79
CA SER A 148 11.94 1.79 20.17
C SER A 148 13.15 0.96 20.59
N PHE A 149 14.17 1.60 21.12
CA PHE A 149 15.37 0.94 21.68
C PHE A 149 15.00 -0.16 22.67
N THR A 150 14.05 0.13 23.55
CA THR A 150 13.59 -0.85 24.56
C THR A 150 12.91 -2.06 23.92
N ALA A 151 12.13 -1.84 22.86
CA ALA A 151 11.47 -2.93 22.14
C ALA A 151 12.46 -3.80 21.38
N VAL A 152 13.43 -3.19 20.68
CA VAL A 152 14.51 -3.88 19.97
C VAL A 152 15.35 -4.70 20.95
N ARG A 153 15.81 -4.09 22.06
CA ARG A 153 16.56 -4.78 23.10
C ARG A 153 15.81 -6.00 23.64
N LYS A 154 14.55 -5.80 24.03
CA LYS A 154 13.73 -6.90 24.56
C LYS A 154 13.61 -8.03 23.55
N HIS A 155 13.40 -7.71 22.28
CA HIS A 155 13.26 -8.70 21.23
C HIS A 155 14.55 -9.55 21.08
N TYR A 156 15.73 -8.91 21.07
CA TYR A 156 17.00 -9.63 21.01
C TYR A 156 17.27 -10.48 22.27
N MET A 157 16.91 -9.96 23.45
CA MET A 157 17.00 -10.77 24.67
C MET A 157 16.11 -12.03 24.58
N ASP A 158 14.87 -11.86 24.13
CA ASP A 158 13.89 -12.95 24.09
C ASP A 158 14.25 -14.02 23.02
N ILE A 159 14.81 -13.60 21.86
CA ILE A 159 15.08 -14.53 20.76
C ILE A 159 16.46 -15.21 20.88
N PHE A 160 17.47 -14.46 21.32
CA PHE A 160 18.85 -14.94 21.34
C PHE A 160 19.32 -15.31 22.77
N GLU A 161 18.44 -15.18 23.77
CA GLU A 161 18.77 -15.44 25.18
C GLU A 161 19.96 -14.60 25.68
N LEU A 162 20.11 -13.39 25.12
CA LEU A 162 21.20 -12.47 25.46
C LEU A 162 21.02 -11.86 26.84
N ASP A 163 22.14 -11.53 27.48
CA ASP A 163 22.13 -10.67 28.64
C ASP A 163 21.78 -9.22 28.23
N GLN A 164 21.45 -8.40 29.24
CA GLN A 164 21.05 -7.02 29.00
C GLN A 164 22.12 -6.20 28.29
N ARG A 165 23.40 -6.43 28.62
CA ARG A 165 24.52 -5.65 28.08
C ARG A 165 24.74 -5.93 26.58
N GLU A 166 24.67 -7.16 26.20
CA GLU A 166 24.81 -7.59 24.80
C GLU A 166 23.61 -7.10 23.96
N ALA A 167 22.39 -7.28 24.48
CA ALA A 167 21.18 -6.78 23.82
C ALA A 167 21.16 -5.25 23.70
N ASP A 168 21.68 -4.52 24.70
CA ASP A 168 21.84 -3.07 24.63
C ASP A 168 22.82 -2.65 23.51
N LYS A 169 23.93 -3.37 23.33
CA LYS A 169 24.87 -3.13 22.24
C LYS A 169 24.22 -3.35 20.88
N MET A 170 23.56 -4.49 20.69
CA MET A 170 22.86 -4.79 19.43
C MET A 170 21.77 -3.75 19.13
N ALA A 171 20.95 -3.40 20.12
CA ALA A 171 19.90 -2.40 19.94
C ALA A 171 20.45 -1.03 19.57
N ALA A 172 21.57 -0.62 20.17
CA ALA A 172 22.24 0.66 19.85
C ALA A 172 22.75 0.71 18.40
N LEU A 173 23.30 -0.40 17.90
CA LEU A 173 23.80 -0.51 16.52
C LEU A 173 22.69 -0.30 15.48
N THR A 174 21.47 -0.75 15.74
CA THR A 174 20.35 -0.61 14.80
C THR A 174 19.88 0.83 14.61
N LYS A 175 20.17 1.72 15.58
CA LYS A 175 19.65 3.11 15.62
C LYS A 175 18.12 3.18 15.40
N GLY A 176 17.40 2.08 15.68
CA GLY A 176 15.97 1.97 15.45
C GLY A 176 15.55 1.74 14.00
N TYR A 177 16.47 1.55 13.06
CA TYR A 177 16.15 1.25 11.68
C TYR A 177 15.64 -0.20 11.55
N PRO A 178 14.43 -0.44 11.00
CA PRO A 178 13.89 -1.79 10.85
C PRO A 178 14.77 -2.73 10.02
N PHE A 179 15.35 -2.23 8.94
CA PHE A 179 16.28 -2.99 8.11
C PHE A 179 17.55 -3.39 8.89
N ALA A 180 18.17 -2.43 9.57
CA ALA A 180 19.35 -2.66 10.41
C ALA A 180 19.06 -3.68 11.53
N PHE A 181 17.87 -3.59 12.15
CA PHE A 181 17.41 -4.58 13.13
C PHE A 181 17.35 -5.99 12.55
N GLN A 182 16.79 -6.15 11.35
CA GLN A 182 16.69 -7.46 10.72
C GLN A 182 18.04 -8.01 10.29
N VAL A 183 18.87 -7.19 9.65
CA VAL A 183 20.21 -7.62 9.17
C VAL A 183 21.09 -8.01 10.34
N LEU A 184 21.18 -7.18 11.39
CA LEU A 184 21.99 -7.49 12.55
C LEU A 184 21.51 -8.78 13.25
N GLY A 185 20.18 -8.93 13.39
CA GLY A 185 19.59 -10.14 13.95
C GLY A 185 19.90 -11.39 13.12
N TYR A 186 19.83 -11.29 11.79
CA TYR A 186 20.15 -12.38 10.89
C TYR A 186 21.64 -12.78 10.99
N LEU A 187 22.54 -11.82 10.91
CA LEU A 187 23.98 -12.08 11.01
C LEU A 187 24.34 -12.69 12.37
N TYR A 188 23.75 -12.20 13.45
CA TYR A 188 23.97 -12.77 14.77
C TYR A 188 23.45 -14.21 14.86
N TRP A 189 22.25 -14.47 14.31
CA TRP A 189 21.68 -15.83 14.28
C TRP A 189 22.54 -16.84 13.53
N GLU A 190 23.04 -16.48 12.35
CA GLU A 190 23.89 -17.34 11.51
C GLU A 190 25.24 -17.66 12.18
N ASN A 191 25.76 -16.74 12.97
CA ASN A 191 27.12 -16.82 13.51
C ASN A 191 27.19 -17.07 15.04
N ARG A 192 26.07 -17.24 15.73
CA ARG A 192 25.96 -17.21 17.19
C ARG A 192 26.80 -18.28 17.91
N ASP A 193 27.08 -19.40 17.24
CA ASP A 193 27.79 -20.52 17.85
C ASP A 193 29.34 -20.34 17.84
N ASP A 194 29.85 -19.53 16.90
CA ASP A 194 31.28 -19.40 16.63
C ASP A 194 31.82 -17.96 16.78
N HIS A 195 30.94 -16.94 16.83
CA HIS A 195 31.36 -15.54 16.75
C HIS A 195 30.67 -14.65 17.81
N THR A 196 31.36 -13.58 18.16
CA THR A 196 30.81 -12.50 19.01
C THR A 196 30.12 -11.43 18.18
N ILE A 197 29.44 -10.49 18.83
CA ILE A 197 28.84 -9.33 18.14
C ILE A 197 29.93 -8.55 17.38
N GLU A 198 31.10 -8.41 17.94
CA GLU A 198 32.24 -7.69 17.36
C GLU A 198 32.73 -8.33 16.05
N ASP A 199 32.66 -9.65 15.93
CA ASP A 199 33.11 -10.37 14.74
C ASP A 199 32.19 -10.19 13.54
N ILE A 200 30.92 -9.92 13.76
CA ILE A 200 29.92 -9.71 12.68
C ILE A 200 29.81 -8.25 12.22
N LEU A 201 30.37 -7.30 12.98
CA LEU A 201 30.29 -5.88 12.63
C LEU A 201 30.85 -5.53 11.24
N PRO A 202 31.99 -6.10 10.78
CA PRO A 202 32.52 -5.78 9.45
C PRO A 202 31.56 -6.17 8.31
N GLU A 203 30.77 -7.22 8.48
CA GLU A 203 29.76 -7.65 7.50
C GLU A 203 28.50 -6.77 7.60
N TYR A 204 28.09 -6.47 8.83
CA TYR A 204 26.97 -5.58 9.09
C TYR A 204 27.18 -4.18 8.50
N ASP A 205 28.39 -3.62 8.61
CA ASP A 205 28.72 -2.28 8.08
C ASP A 205 28.75 -2.23 6.54
N GLN A 206 28.75 -3.38 5.86
CA GLN A 206 28.69 -3.47 4.40
C GLN A 206 27.25 -3.56 3.86
N CYS A 207 26.27 -3.78 4.72
CA CYS A 207 24.86 -3.91 4.36
C CYS A 207 24.11 -2.57 4.45
#